data_c2509dace957ab0be5af8e7a8d99c1ba
#
_entry.id   c2509dace957ab0be5af8e7a8d99c1ba
#
_cell.length_a   1.000
_cell.length_b   1.000
_cell.length_c   1.000
_cell.angle_alpha   90.00
_cell.angle_beta   90.00
_cell.angle_gamma   90.00
#
_symmetry.space_group_name_H-M   'P 1'
#
loop_
_entity.id
_entity.type
_entity.pdbx_description
1 polymer ?
#
loop_
_entity_poly.entity_id
_entity_poly.type
_entity_poly.pdbx_seq_one_letter_code
_entity_poly.pdbx_strand_id
1 'polypeptide(L)'
;MDRKEARRKAQELVMKMTIEEKASQLRYDSPGISRLGIPEYNWWNEGLHGVARAGIATVFPQAIGMAASFDEDMVRKIGDIIAEEGRAKYNAASKQDDRDIYKGLTFWAPNVNIFRDPRWGRGHETYGEDPCLTATLGKAYVEGLQGNGETMKAAACAKHFAVHSGPEALRHEFNAEVSQKDMEETYLPAFKALVEDAHVEAVMGAYNCVNGEPCCGSKTLIKNKLRGEWNFEGHFVSDCWAIRDFHENHMVTGTPMQSAAMALNAGCDLNCGNTYLHILNAYHHGMVTEEAI
;
A
#
# COMPACT_ATOMS: atom_id res chain seq x y z
N MET A 1 -18.54 -10.60 2.81
CA MET A 1 -19.08 -9.64 3.80
C MET A 1 -19.10 -8.27 3.14
N ASP A 2 -20.21 -7.58 3.17
CA ASP A 2 -20.30 -6.21 2.64
C ASP A 2 -19.32 -5.27 3.37
N ARG A 3 -18.66 -4.37 2.64
CA ARG A 3 -17.70 -3.41 3.17
C ARG A 3 -18.30 -2.53 4.29
N LYS A 4 -19.60 -2.16 4.17
CA LYS A 4 -20.30 -1.41 5.20
C LYS A 4 -20.43 -2.19 6.51
N GLU A 5 -20.75 -3.47 6.42
CA GLU A 5 -20.85 -4.34 7.59
C GLU A 5 -19.47 -4.59 8.22
N ALA A 6 -18.42 -4.74 7.41
CA ALA A 6 -17.05 -4.86 7.92
C ALA A 6 -16.62 -3.60 8.69
N ARG A 7 -16.91 -2.40 8.15
CA ARG A 7 -16.62 -1.13 8.83
C ARG A 7 -17.39 -0.98 10.13
N ARG A 8 -18.68 -1.32 10.15
CA ARG A 8 -19.48 -1.27 11.36
C ARG A 8 -18.86 -2.13 12.48
N LYS A 9 -18.48 -3.36 12.16
CA LYS A 9 -17.81 -4.26 13.12
C LYS A 9 -16.46 -3.72 13.57
N ALA A 10 -15.66 -3.16 12.67
CA ALA A 10 -14.38 -2.55 13.01
C ALA A 10 -14.59 -1.36 13.96
N GLN A 11 -15.55 -0.49 13.70
CA GLN A 11 -15.87 0.64 14.59
C GLN A 11 -16.27 0.18 15.99
N GLU A 12 -17.09 -0.87 16.11
CA GLU A 12 -17.47 -1.45 17.41
C GLU A 12 -16.27 -1.97 18.20
N LEU A 13 -15.25 -2.50 17.52
CA LEU A 13 -13.99 -2.93 18.16
C LEU A 13 -13.13 -1.72 18.54
N VAL A 14 -12.95 -0.76 17.63
CA VAL A 14 -12.15 0.45 17.86
C VAL A 14 -12.70 1.27 19.04
N MET A 15 -14.01 1.39 19.20
CA MET A 15 -14.62 2.06 20.34
C MET A 15 -14.30 1.40 21.69
N LYS A 16 -13.88 0.15 21.71
CA LYS A 16 -13.48 -0.59 22.92
C LYS A 16 -11.97 -0.53 23.18
N MET A 17 -11.18 -0.03 22.23
CA MET A 17 -9.73 0.09 22.35
C MET A 17 -9.34 1.29 23.22
N THR A 18 -8.24 1.14 23.96
CA THR A 18 -7.54 2.29 24.55
C THR A 18 -6.78 3.05 23.45
N ILE A 19 -6.33 4.26 23.76
CA ILE A 19 -5.56 5.05 22.77
C ILE A 19 -4.24 4.36 22.39
N GLU A 20 -3.60 3.66 23.35
CA GLU A 20 -2.38 2.90 23.10
C GLU A 20 -2.66 1.71 22.18
N GLU A 21 -3.78 1.01 22.37
CA GLU A 21 -4.19 -0.09 21.52
C GLU A 21 -4.51 0.39 20.11
N LYS A 22 -5.23 1.51 19.95
CA LYS A 22 -5.48 2.13 18.64
C LYS A 22 -4.18 2.46 17.93
N ALA A 23 -3.27 3.19 18.59
CA ALA A 23 -1.96 3.57 18.05
C ALA A 23 -1.11 2.34 17.64
N SER A 24 -1.20 1.24 18.38
CA SER A 24 -0.47 0.01 18.07
C SER A 24 -0.91 -0.64 16.76
N GLN A 25 -2.17 -0.44 16.33
CA GLN A 25 -2.72 -1.01 15.10
C GLN A 25 -2.31 -0.26 13.82
N LEU A 26 -1.72 0.93 13.96
CA LEU A 26 -1.32 1.78 12.81
C LEU A 26 0.03 1.36 12.19
N ARG A 27 0.56 0.20 12.56
CA ARG A 27 1.85 -0.32 12.09
C ARG A 27 1.65 -1.63 11.33
N TYR A 28 2.57 -1.90 10.40
CA TYR A 28 2.55 -3.10 9.57
C TYR A 28 2.64 -4.41 10.38
N ASP A 29 3.22 -4.37 11.57
CA ASP A 29 3.34 -5.45 12.55
C ASP A 29 2.34 -5.24 13.70
N SER A 30 1.06 -5.19 13.40
CA SER A 30 -0.01 -4.93 14.36
C SER A 30 -0.08 -6.04 15.42
N PRO A 31 0.11 -5.70 16.72
CA PRO A 31 0.04 -6.70 17.78
C PRO A 31 -1.40 -7.17 18.03
N GLY A 32 -1.54 -8.37 18.59
CA GLY A 32 -2.83 -8.87 19.03
C GLY A 32 -3.39 -8.09 20.22
N ILE A 33 -4.73 -7.99 20.31
CA ILE A 33 -5.43 -7.43 21.47
C ILE A 33 -6.32 -8.53 22.05
N SER A 34 -5.72 -9.38 22.90
CA SER A 34 -6.34 -10.61 23.41
C SER A 34 -7.68 -10.37 24.10
N ARG A 35 -7.83 -9.27 24.87
CA ARG A 35 -9.10 -8.94 25.55
C ARG A 35 -10.27 -8.63 24.58
N LEU A 36 -9.95 -8.30 23.31
CA LEU A 36 -10.92 -8.05 22.26
C LEU A 36 -11.02 -9.20 21.25
N GLY A 37 -10.23 -10.26 21.45
CA GLY A 37 -10.17 -11.39 20.52
C GLY A 37 -9.54 -11.03 19.16
N ILE A 38 -8.74 -9.96 19.11
CA ILE A 38 -8.04 -9.54 17.89
C ILE A 38 -6.68 -10.24 17.87
N PRO A 39 -6.40 -11.09 16.87
CA PRO A 39 -5.08 -11.70 16.72
C PRO A 39 -4.06 -10.67 16.21
N GLU A 40 -2.78 -10.95 16.39
CA GLU A 40 -1.74 -10.21 15.70
C GLU A 40 -1.87 -10.38 14.18
N TYR A 41 -1.42 -9.37 13.43
CA TYR A 41 -1.44 -9.40 11.98
C TYR A 41 -0.23 -8.67 11.40
N ASN A 42 0.43 -9.32 10.43
CA ASN A 42 1.49 -8.68 9.68
C ASN A 42 0.98 -8.31 8.28
N TRP A 43 0.99 -7.01 7.99
CA TRP A 43 0.49 -6.43 6.74
C TRP A 43 1.47 -6.58 5.57
N TRP A 44 2.75 -6.92 5.86
CA TRP A 44 3.77 -7.01 4.83
C TRP A 44 3.81 -8.39 4.20
N ASN A 45 3.29 -8.46 2.97
CA ASN A 45 3.36 -9.67 2.17
C ASN A 45 3.67 -9.31 0.72
N GLU A 46 4.44 -10.16 0.05
CA GLU A 46 4.96 -9.91 -1.29
C GLU A 46 4.35 -10.88 -2.30
N GLY A 47 3.91 -10.34 -3.46
CA GLY A 47 3.21 -11.11 -4.47
C GLY A 47 3.36 -10.59 -5.90
N LEU A 48 4.41 -9.83 -6.24
CA LEU A 48 4.58 -9.22 -7.57
C LEU A 48 4.52 -10.23 -8.71
N HIS A 49 5.13 -11.40 -8.55
CA HIS A 49 5.14 -12.47 -9.55
C HIS A 49 5.16 -13.87 -8.90
N GLY A 50 4.43 -14.02 -7.82
CA GLY A 50 4.31 -15.21 -6.97
C GLY A 50 4.38 -14.84 -5.51
N VAL A 51 3.85 -15.68 -4.62
CA VAL A 51 3.98 -15.48 -3.18
C VAL A 51 5.45 -15.58 -2.81
N ALA A 52 6.02 -14.49 -2.27
CA ALA A 52 7.43 -14.44 -1.95
C ALA A 52 7.69 -14.48 -0.45
N ARG A 53 8.87 -15.01 -0.10
CA ARG A 53 9.46 -15.05 1.25
C ARG A 53 8.68 -15.88 2.28
N ALA A 54 7.71 -16.68 1.84
CA ALA A 54 6.90 -17.57 2.70
C ALA A 54 7.02 -19.04 2.28
N GLY A 55 8.24 -19.51 2.06
CA GLY A 55 8.53 -20.86 1.59
C GLY A 55 8.32 -21.01 0.06
N ILE A 56 8.10 -22.25 -0.40
CA ILE A 56 7.96 -22.59 -1.83
C ILE A 56 6.58 -22.13 -2.33
N ALA A 57 6.57 -21.48 -3.50
CA ALA A 57 5.37 -21.08 -4.23
C ALA A 57 5.66 -21.09 -5.75
N THR A 58 4.63 -20.97 -6.55
CA THR A 58 4.78 -20.77 -7.99
C THR A 58 5.45 -19.43 -8.27
N VAL A 59 6.49 -19.44 -9.12
CA VAL A 59 7.19 -18.22 -9.56
C VAL A 59 6.83 -17.97 -11.02
N PHE A 60 6.22 -16.83 -11.27
CA PHE A 60 5.88 -16.34 -12.61
C PHE A 60 7.00 -15.45 -13.16
N PRO A 61 7.00 -15.10 -14.45
CA PRO A 61 7.90 -14.08 -14.97
C PRO A 61 7.76 -12.75 -14.22
N GLN A 62 8.80 -11.92 -14.24
CA GLN A 62 8.73 -10.54 -13.75
C GLN A 62 7.60 -9.78 -14.47
N ALA A 63 7.03 -8.76 -13.82
CA ALA A 63 5.88 -8.02 -14.35
C ALA A 63 6.13 -7.46 -15.75
N ILE A 64 7.33 -6.95 -16.04
CA ILE A 64 7.70 -6.46 -17.38
C ILE A 64 7.66 -7.59 -18.44
N GLY A 65 8.02 -8.81 -18.07
CA GLY A 65 7.94 -9.98 -18.94
C GLY A 65 6.50 -10.43 -19.16
N MET A 66 5.66 -10.40 -18.13
CA MET A 66 4.23 -10.66 -18.26
C MET A 66 3.56 -9.62 -19.16
N ALA A 67 3.93 -8.34 -19.04
CA ALA A 67 3.40 -7.26 -19.85
C ALA A 67 3.70 -7.41 -21.34
N ALA A 68 4.85 -7.98 -21.68
CA ALA A 68 5.23 -8.24 -23.07
C ALA A 68 4.33 -9.26 -23.80
N SER A 69 3.50 -10.00 -23.07
CA SER A 69 2.50 -10.90 -23.67
C SER A 69 1.26 -10.17 -24.17
N PHE A 70 0.95 -8.98 -23.64
CA PHE A 70 -0.31 -8.25 -23.86
C PHE A 70 -1.56 -9.09 -23.54
N ASP A 71 -1.44 -10.08 -22.65
CA ASP A 71 -2.50 -11.04 -22.31
C ASP A 71 -3.10 -10.71 -20.93
N GLU A 72 -4.20 -9.99 -20.93
CA GLU A 72 -4.94 -9.58 -19.74
C GLU A 72 -5.50 -10.78 -18.96
N ASP A 73 -6.03 -11.79 -19.67
CA ASP A 73 -6.63 -12.96 -19.03
C ASP A 73 -5.57 -13.81 -18.33
N MET A 74 -4.38 -13.92 -18.92
CA MET A 74 -3.24 -14.58 -18.29
C MET A 74 -2.84 -13.86 -17.00
N VAL A 75 -2.74 -12.53 -17.01
CA VAL A 75 -2.36 -11.74 -15.82
C VAL A 75 -3.42 -11.87 -14.72
N ARG A 76 -4.71 -11.84 -15.07
CA ARG A 76 -5.81 -12.09 -14.11
C ARG A 76 -5.70 -13.49 -13.48
N LYS A 77 -5.45 -14.51 -14.28
CA LYS A 77 -5.26 -15.88 -13.80
C LYS A 77 -4.03 -16.03 -12.90
N ILE A 78 -2.95 -15.35 -13.21
CA ILE A 78 -1.75 -15.30 -12.34
C ILE A 78 -2.09 -14.67 -10.98
N GLY A 79 -2.80 -13.54 -10.96
CA GLY A 79 -3.28 -12.94 -9.72
C GLY A 79 -4.14 -13.88 -8.88
N ASP A 80 -5.05 -14.63 -9.52
CA ASP A 80 -5.90 -15.62 -8.87
C ASP A 80 -5.09 -16.77 -8.25
N ILE A 81 -4.09 -17.31 -8.97
CA ILE A 81 -3.20 -18.36 -8.45
C ILE A 81 -2.39 -17.86 -7.25
N ILE A 82 -1.84 -16.62 -7.33
CA ILE A 82 -1.11 -16.01 -6.21
C ILE A 82 -2.01 -15.91 -4.97
N ALA A 83 -3.27 -15.49 -5.14
CA ALA A 83 -4.23 -15.40 -4.04
C ALA A 83 -4.53 -16.77 -3.42
N GLU A 84 -4.73 -17.82 -4.25
CA GLU A 84 -4.98 -19.20 -3.78
C GLU A 84 -3.79 -19.72 -2.97
N GLU A 85 -2.56 -19.60 -3.48
CA GLU A 85 -1.36 -20.03 -2.77
C GLU A 85 -1.13 -19.21 -1.48
N GLY A 86 -1.34 -17.89 -1.54
CA GLY A 86 -1.24 -17.02 -0.38
C GLY A 86 -2.24 -17.39 0.71
N ARG A 87 -3.49 -17.65 0.34
CA ARG A 87 -4.53 -18.07 1.28
C ARG A 87 -4.27 -19.46 1.86
N ALA A 88 -3.79 -20.41 1.07
CA ALA A 88 -3.41 -21.72 1.55
C ALA A 88 -2.29 -21.63 2.62
N LYS A 89 -1.27 -20.81 2.36
CA LYS A 89 -0.16 -20.55 3.29
C LYS A 89 -0.64 -19.85 4.57
N TYR A 90 -1.46 -18.80 4.45
CA TYR A 90 -2.06 -18.12 5.58
C TYR A 90 -2.88 -19.09 6.45
N ASN A 91 -3.72 -19.92 5.84
CA ASN A 91 -4.54 -20.88 6.58
C ASN A 91 -3.70 -21.92 7.30
N ALA A 92 -2.61 -22.39 6.70
CA ALA A 92 -1.69 -23.35 7.31
C ALA A 92 -0.92 -22.71 8.50
N ALA A 93 -0.35 -21.53 8.33
CA ALA A 93 0.37 -20.79 9.35
C ALA A 93 -0.54 -20.40 10.53
N SER A 94 -1.73 -19.86 10.24
CA SER A 94 -2.69 -19.43 11.25
C SER A 94 -3.21 -20.57 12.14
N LYS A 95 -3.28 -21.81 11.63
CA LYS A 95 -3.61 -23.01 12.45
C LYS A 95 -2.57 -23.32 13.51
N GLN A 96 -1.34 -22.85 13.31
CA GLN A 96 -0.22 -23.00 14.25
C GLN A 96 0.02 -21.71 15.06
N ASP A 97 -0.90 -20.74 14.96
CA ASP A 97 -0.78 -19.40 15.52
C ASP A 97 0.46 -18.63 15.06
N ASP A 98 0.97 -18.98 13.87
CA ASP A 98 2.09 -18.31 13.22
C ASP A 98 1.54 -17.21 12.29
N ARG A 99 1.72 -15.96 12.71
CA ARG A 99 1.24 -14.75 12.03
C ARG A 99 2.36 -13.78 11.69
N ASP A 100 3.55 -14.31 11.55
CA ASP A 100 4.75 -13.55 11.27
C ASP A 100 4.72 -12.91 9.86
N ILE A 101 5.71 -12.07 9.59
CA ILE A 101 5.91 -11.39 8.30
C ILE A 101 5.81 -12.39 7.12
N TYR A 102 5.22 -11.95 6.01
CA TYR A 102 4.97 -12.72 4.77
C TYR A 102 3.94 -13.84 4.89
N LYS A 103 3.18 -13.90 5.97
CA LYS A 103 2.16 -14.94 6.22
C LYS A 103 0.74 -14.39 6.33
N GLY A 104 0.53 -13.13 5.92
CA GLY A 104 -0.76 -12.45 5.85
C GLY A 104 -1.45 -12.58 4.50
N LEU A 105 -2.50 -11.78 4.31
CA LEU A 105 -3.35 -11.77 3.11
C LEU A 105 -3.42 -10.38 2.44
N THR A 106 -2.58 -9.44 2.84
CA THR A 106 -2.41 -8.14 2.19
C THR A 106 -1.13 -8.17 1.37
N PHE A 107 -1.25 -8.27 0.05
CA PHE A 107 -0.10 -8.35 -0.85
C PHE A 107 0.22 -6.96 -1.41
N TRP A 108 1.45 -6.51 -1.21
CA TRP A 108 1.91 -5.21 -1.71
C TRP A 108 2.31 -5.30 -3.19
N ALA A 109 1.30 -5.52 -4.01
CA ALA A 109 1.32 -5.67 -5.47
C ALA A 109 -0.06 -5.31 -6.05
N PRO A 110 -0.14 -4.84 -7.30
CA PRO A 110 0.90 -4.69 -8.33
C PRO A 110 1.67 -3.37 -8.24
N ASN A 111 2.85 -3.32 -8.88
CA ASN A 111 3.57 -2.08 -9.15
C ASN A 111 3.08 -1.49 -10.48
N VAL A 112 2.35 -0.37 -10.41
CA VAL A 112 1.78 0.33 -11.58
C VAL A 112 2.48 1.66 -11.88
N ASN A 113 3.72 1.82 -11.42
CA ASN A 113 4.53 2.95 -11.81
C ASN A 113 4.91 2.88 -13.30
N ILE A 114 5.07 4.04 -13.93
CA ILE A 114 5.50 4.16 -15.32
C ILE A 114 7.03 4.05 -15.39
N PHE A 115 7.53 3.09 -16.16
CA PHE A 115 8.95 2.87 -16.37
C PHE A 115 9.52 3.87 -17.38
N ARG A 116 9.78 5.11 -16.96
CA ARG A 116 10.20 6.22 -17.83
C ARG A 116 11.69 6.28 -18.11
N ASP A 117 12.54 5.66 -17.28
CA ASP A 117 14.00 5.72 -17.39
C ASP A 117 14.61 4.33 -17.12
N PRO A 118 15.38 3.76 -18.08
CA PRO A 118 15.97 2.43 -17.93
C PRO A 118 17.00 2.32 -16.79
N ARG A 119 17.47 3.45 -16.25
CA ARG A 119 18.39 3.49 -15.11
C ARG A 119 17.68 3.32 -13.77
N TRP A 120 16.35 3.34 -13.74
CA TRP A 120 15.61 3.07 -12.53
C TRP A 120 15.70 1.60 -12.12
N GLY A 121 16.15 1.32 -10.88
CA GLY A 121 16.47 -0.03 -10.40
C GLY A 121 15.28 -0.97 -10.28
N ARG A 122 14.03 -0.47 -10.33
CA ARG A 122 12.80 -1.25 -10.13
C ARG A 122 11.92 -1.35 -11.39
N GLY A 123 12.45 -0.98 -12.55
CA GLY A 123 11.68 -1.00 -13.80
C GLY A 123 11.11 -2.38 -14.15
N HIS A 124 11.83 -3.45 -13.86
CA HIS A 124 11.39 -4.84 -14.12
C HIS A 124 10.15 -5.26 -13.30
N GLU A 125 9.86 -4.58 -12.20
CA GLU A 125 8.66 -4.81 -11.38
C GLU A 125 7.37 -4.24 -12.01
N THR A 126 7.47 -3.45 -13.09
CA THR A 126 6.36 -2.72 -13.70
C THR A 126 5.87 -3.38 -14.99
N TYR A 127 4.70 -2.93 -15.46
CA TYR A 127 4.15 -3.34 -16.76
C TYR A 127 4.68 -2.49 -17.94
N GLY A 128 5.64 -1.60 -17.72
CA GLY A 128 6.30 -0.82 -18.75
C GLY A 128 6.01 0.68 -18.70
N GLU A 129 6.13 1.32 -19.86
CA GLU A 129 6.08 2.79 -19.99
C GLU A 129 4.70 3.34 -20.40
N ASP A 130 3.81 2.48 -20.89
CA ASP A 130 2.51 2.89 -21.39
C ASP A 130 1.44 2.91 -20.29
N PRO A 131 0.76 4.06 -20.03
CA PRO A 131 -0.24 4.16 -18.99
C PRO A 131 -1.48 3.27 -19.23
N CYS A 132 -1.89 3.07 -20.48
CA CYS A 132 -3.05 2.26 -20.82
C CYS A 132 -2.78 0.78 -20.58
N LEU A 133 -1.65 0.26 -21.06
CA LEU A 133 -1.22 -1.11 -20.83
C LEU A 133 -1.06 -1.37 -19.33
N THR A 134 -0.41 -0.45 -18.60
CA THR A 134 -0.22 -0.56 -17.16
C THR A 134 -1.54 -0.58 -16.40
N ALA A 135 -2.50 0.28 -16.77
CA ALA A 135 -3.84 0.29 -16.19
C ALA A 135 -4.59 -1.02 -16.45
N THR A 136 -4.57 -1.52 -17.70
CA THR A 136 -5.28 -2.73 -18.11
C THR A 136 -4.74 -3.97 -17.37
N LEU A 137 -3.43 -4.18 -17.40
CA LEU A 137 -2.83 -5.35 -16.75
C LEU A 137 -2.84 -5.24 -15.22
N GLY A 138 -2.63 -4.03 -14.67
CA GLY A 138 -2.75 -3.78 -13.24
C GLY A 138 -4.15 -4.08 -12.72
N LYS A 139 -5.20 -3.66 -13.44
CA LYS A 139 -6.59 -3.98 -13.13
C LYS A 139 -6.84 -5.49 -13.15
N ALA A 140 -6.41 -6.18 -14.21
CA ALA A 140 -6.55 -7.62 -14.32
C ALA A 140 -5.88 -8.37 -13.15
N TYR A 141 -4.67 -7.93 -12.75
CA TYR A 141 -3.97 -8.49 -11.60
C TYR A 141 -4.75 -8.30 -10.30
N VAL A 142 -5.26 -7.09 -10.04
CA VAL A 142 -6.06 -6.77 -8.84
C VAL A 142 -7.33 -7.62 -8.79
N GLU A 143 -8.08 -7.71 -9.90
CA GLU A 143 -9.29 -8.51 -10.00
C GLU A 143 -9.02 -10.00 -9.72
N GLY A 144 -7.92 -10.53 -10.27
CA GLY A 144 -7.50 -11.91 -10.00
C GLY A 144 -7.13 -12.12 -8.53
N LEU A 145 -6.30 -11.25 -7.96
CA LEU A 145 -5.83 -11.38 -6.58
C LEU A 145 -6.96 -11.23 -5.56
N GLN A 146 -7.85 -10.26 -5.75
CA GLN A 146 -8.96 -10.00 -4.83
C GLN A 146 -10.13 -10.97 -5.03
N GLY A 147 -10.31 -11.49 -6.25
CA GLY A 147 -11.42 -12.36 -6.62
C GLY A 147 -12.77 -11.63 -6.57
N ASN A 148 -13.82 -12.36 -6.90
CA ASN A 148 -15.21 -11.85 -6.99
C ASN A 148 -16.19 -12.54 -6.04
N GLY A 149 -15.69 -13.26 -5.04
CA GLY A 149 -16.49 -13.98 -4.06
C GLY A 149 -17.12 -13.06 -3.00
N GLU A 150 -17.93 -13.66 -2.12
CA GLU A 150 -18.51 -12.95 -0.97
C GLU A 150 -17.46 -12.36 -0.02
N THR A 151 -16.28 -12.94 0.02
CA THR A 151 -15.13 -12.45 0.75
C THR A 151 -13.94 -12.33 -0.19
N MET A 152 -13.16 -11.28 0.00
CA MET A 152 -11.92 -11.06 -0.75
C MET A 152 -10.95 -12.23 -0.53
N LYS A 153 -10.34 -12.75 -1.60
CA LYS A 153 -9.34 -13.83 -1.49
C LYS A 153 -8.08 -13.34 -0.79
N ALA A 154 -7.53 -12.24 -1.28
CA ALA A 154 -6.40 -11.51 -0.72
C ALA A 154 -6.55 -10.04 -1.08
N ALA A 155 -5.94 -9.14 -0.31
CA ALA A 155 -5.97 -7.72 -0.61
C ALA A 155 -4.80 -7.34 -1.53
N ALA A 156 -5.09 -6.62 -2.62
CA ALA A 156 -4.10 -6.03 -3.50
C ALA A 156 -3.72 -4.62 -3.03
N CYS A 157 -2.54 -4.15 -3.43
CA CYS A 157 -2.03 -2.82 -3.12
C CYS A 157 -1.40 -2.17 -4.36
N ALA A 158 -2.04 -1.12 -4.87
CA ALA A 158 -1.47 -0.33 -5.96
C ALA A 158 -0.27 0.48 -5.47
N LYS A 159 0.90 0.30 -6.09
CA LYS A 159 2.13 0.96 -5.64
C LYS A 159 2.97 1.48 -6.81
N HIS A 160 3.80 2.47 -6.58
CA HIS A 160 3.98 3.35 -5.42
C HIS A 160 3.43 4.72 -5.79
N PHE A 161 2.49 5.21 -5.05
CA PHE A 161 1.73 6.44 -5.33
C PHE A 161 2.47 7.66 -4.81
N ALA A 162 3.05 8.54 -5.66
CA ALA A 162 3.03 8.53 -7.11
C ALA A 162 4.37 8.97 -7.69
N VAL A 163 4.52 8.81 -9.02
CA VAL A 163 5.70 9.27 -9.79
C VAL A 163 7.01 8.64 -9.29
N HIS A 164 6.97 7.39 -8.80
CA HIS A 164 8.11 6.66 -8.25
C HIS A 164 8.88 5.95 -9.36
N SER A 165 9.72 6.68 -10.08
CA SER A 165 10.64 6.17 -11.11
C SER A 165 11.81 7.14 -11.33
N GLY A 166 12.28 7.73 -10.23
CA GLY A 166 13.44 8.60 -10.20
C GLY A 166 14.77 7.84 -10.24
N PRO A 167 15.91 8.55 -10.23
CA PRO A 167 17.22 7.93 -10.15
C PRO A 167 17.34 7.04 -8.92
N GLU A 168 17.81 5.79 -9.10
CA GLU A 168 17.87 4.81 -8.01
C GLU A 168 18.72 5.28 -6.82
N ALA A 169 19.83 5.95 -7.08
CA ALA A 169 20.71 6.49 -6.04
C ALA A 169 20.03 7.57 -5.15
N LEU A 170 18.98 8.21 -5.66
CA LEU A 170 18.23 9.28 -4.97
C LEU A 170 16.86 8.80 -4.50
N ARG A 171 16.59 7.51 -4.42
CA ARG A 171 15.28 6.93 -4.08
C ARG A 171 14.61 7.63 -2.89
N HIS A 172 15.37 7.93 -1.85
CA HIS A 172 14.90 8.50 -0.57
C HIS A 172 14.92 10.03 -0.52
N GLU A 173 15.54 10.70 -1.51
CA GLU A 173 15.73 12.15 -1.52
C GLU A 173 15.02 12.84 -2.69
N PHE A 174 14.64 12.04 -3.72
CA PHE A 174 14.16 12.57 -4.99
C PHE A 174 12.87 13.38 -4.84
N ASN A 175 12.86 14.55 -5.42
CA ASN A 175 11.64 15.35 -5.62
C ASN A 175 11.26 15.32 -7.10
N ALA A 176 10.16 14.66 -7.43
CA ALA A 176 9.63 14.60 -8.79
C ALA A 176 8.91 15.92 -9.10
N GLU A 177 9.54 16.77 -9.91
CA GLU A 177 8.88 17.94 -10.48
C GLU A 177 8.10 17.53 -11.72
N VAL A 178 6.78 17.65 -11.64
CA VAL A 178 5.87 17.14 -12.68
C VAL A 178 4.74 18.13 -12.93
N SER A 179 4.43 18.35 -14.22
CA SER A 179 3.31 19.19 -14.60
C SER A 179 1.97 18.54 -14.27
N GLN A 180 0.91 19.33 -14.09
CA GLN A 180 -0.45 18.81 -13.89
C GLN A 180 -0.87 17.92 -15.08
N LYS A 181 -0.49 18.29 -16.30
CA LYS A 181 -0.77 17.50 -17.50
C LYS A 181 -0.14 16.12 -17.43
N ASP A 182 1.16 16.04 -17.12
CA ASP A 182 1.87 14.76 -17.03
C ASP A 182 1.36 13.89 -15.88
N MET A 183 0.96 14.51 -14.76
CA MET A 183 0.29 13.81 -13.67
C MET A 183 -0.97 13.11 -14.18
N GLU A 184 -1.88 13.84 -14.82
CA GLU A 184 -3.20 13.33 -15.22
C GLU A 184 -3.14 12.40 -16.44
N GLU A 185 -2.18 12.59 -17.35
CA GLU A 185 -2.11 11.82 -18.60
C GLU A 185 -1.15 10.62 -18.51
N THR A 186 -0.16 10.65 -17.61
CA THR A 186 0.90 9.64 -17.57
C THR A 186 0.97 8.89 -16.23
N TYR A 187 1.05 9.61 -15.09
CA TYR A 187 1.42 8.97 -13.82
C TYR A 187 0.23 8.51 -12.98
N LEU A 188 -0.92 9.12 -13.10
CA LEU A 188 -2.11 8.79 -12.33
C LEU A 188 -3.09 7.82 -12.98
N PRO A 189 -3.19 7.68 -14.32
CA PRO A 189 -4.24 6.88 -14.96
C PRO A 189 -4.31 5.44 -14.47
N ALA A 190 -3.17 4.76 -14.29
CA ALA A 190 -3.15 3.38 -13.80
C ALA A 190 -3.70 3.29 -12.37
N PHE A 191 -3.26 4.17 -11.47
CA PHE A 191 -3.80 4.21 -10.10
C PHE A 191 -5.30 4.48 -10.07
N LYS A 192 -5.77 5.44 -10.89
CA LYS A 192 -7.19 5.76 -11.01
C LYS A 192 -8.00 4.55 -11.43
N ALA A 193 -7.57 3.85 -12.48
CA ALA A 193 -8.25 2.64 -12.96
C ALA A 193 -8.29 1.54 -11.89
N LEU A 194 -7.22 1.34 -11.11
CA LEU A 194 -7.20 0.35 -10.05
C LEU A 194 -8.14 0.74 -8.89
N VAL A 195 -8.29 2.01 -8.61
CA VAL A 195 -9.19 2.50 -7.55
C VAL A 195 -10.66 2.45 -8.00
N GLU A 196 -10.98 3.06 -9.14
CA GLU A 196 -12.36 3.26 -9.58
C GLU A 196 -12.97 2.00 -10.21
N ASP A 197 -12.19 1.27 -11.03
CA ASP A 197 -12.70 0.11 -11.77
C ASP A 197 -12.45 -1.23 -11.05
N ALA A 198 -11.23 -1.44 -10.53
CA ALA A 198 -10.87 -2.70 -9.86
C ALA A 198 -11.10 -2.69 -8.35
N HIS A 199 -11.46 -1.56 -7.76
CA HIS A 199 -11.71 -1.40 -6.33
C HIS A 199 -10.59 -1.97 -5.46
N VAL A 200 -9.34 -1.61 -5.80
CA VAL A 200 -8.15 -2.06 -5.07
C VAL A 200 -8.25 -1.73 -3.59
N GLU A 201 -7.90 -2.70 -2.72
CA GLU A 201 -8.06 -2.56 -1.27
C GLU A 201 -7.05 -1.62 -0.64
N ALA A 202 -5.84 -1.54 -1.19
CA ALA A 202 -4.79 -0.71 -0.63
C ALA A 202 -4.09 0.13 -1.71
N VAL A 203 -3.55 1.27 -1.27
CA VAL A 203 -2.62 2.09 -2.05
C VAL A 203 -1.40 2.37 -1.18
N MET A 204 -0.21 2.19 -1.75
CA MET A 204 1.05 2.47 -1.05
C MET A 204 1.68 3.76 -1.56
N GLY A 205 1.97 4.68 -0.63
CA GLY A 205 2.69 5.91 -0.94
C GLY A 205 4.16 5.66 -1.26
N ALA A 206 4.70 6.43 -2.20
CA ALA A 206 6.09 6.31 -2.64
C ALA A 206 7.09 6.95 -1.67
N TYR A 207 8.38 6.61 -1.83
CA TYR A 207 9.48 7.22 -1.07
C TYR A 207 9.66 8.71 -1.38
N ASN A 208 9.56 9.07 -2.65
CA ASN A 208 9.90 10.40 -3.15
C ASN A 208 8.90 11.49 -2.76
N CYS A 209 9.32 12.73 -2.92
CA CYS A 209 8.40 13.87 -2.99
C CYS A 209 7.84 14.04 -4.41
N VAL A 210 6.67 14.65 -4.50
CA VAL A 210 6.09 15.16 -5.75
C VAL A 210 5.83 16.65 -5.55
N ASN A 211 6.44 17.49 -6.36
CA ASN A 211 6.31 18.94 -6.31
C ASN A 211 6.51 19.49 -4.87
N GLY A 212 7.48 18.92 -4.14
CA GLY A 212 7.84 19.30 -2.78
C GLY A 212 7.03 18.67 -1.65
N GLU A 213 5.96 17.92 -1.94
CA GLU A 213 5.20 17.16 -0.92
C GLU A 213 5.67 15.70 -0.86
N PRO A 214 6.10 15.17 0.31
CA PRO A 214 6.37 13.74 0.46
C PRO A 214 5.12 12.91 0.16
N CYS A 215 5.21 11.91 -0.69
CA CYS A 215 4.03 11.13 -1.11
C CYS A 215 3.22 10.56 0.05
N CYS A 216 3.90 10.04 1.08
CA CYS A 216 3.23 9.48 2.28
C CYS A 216 2.68 10.54 3.24
N GLY A 217 2.92 11.84 3.00
CA GLY A 217 2.42 12.97 3.79
C GLY A 217 1.70 14.01 2.96
N SER A 218 1.42 13.73 1.69
CA SER A 218 0.81 14.67 0.76
C SER A 218 -0.71 14.74 0.93
N LYS A 219 -1.20 15.90 1.35
CA LYS A 219 -2.64 16.17 1.35
C LYS A 219 -3.20 16.25 -0.07
N THR A 220 -2.41 16.75 -1.01
CA THR A 220 -2.80 16.85 -2.42
C THR A 220 -3.07 15.48 -3.00
N LEU A 221 -2.16 14.53 -2.81
CA LEU A 221 -2.29 13.17 -3.35
C LEU A 221 -3.31 12.33 -2.57
N ILE A 222 -3.22 12.30 -1.23
CA ILE A 222 -4.02 11.38 -0.42
C ILE A 222 -5.43 11.91 -0.20
N LYS A 223 -5.57 13.14 0.37
CA LYS A 223 -6.89 13.66 0.71
C LYS A 223 -7.66 14.14 -0.49
N ASN A 224 -7.02 14.97 -1.34
CA ASN A 224 -7.74 15.61 -2.42
C ASN A 224 -7.94 14.65 -3.61
N LYS A 225 -6.87 14.04 -4.10
CA LYS A 225 -6.95 13.18 -5.29
C LYS A 225 -7.52 11.81 -4.94
N LEU A 226 -6.87 11.04 -4.07
CA LEU A 226 -7.22 9.64 -3.82
C LEU A 226 -8.58 9.52 -3.09
N ARG A 227 -8.73 10.18 -1.94
CA ARG A 227 -9.95 10.08 -1.13
C ARG A 227 -11.08 10.97 -1.65
N GLY A 228 -10.77 12.20 -2.05
CA GLY A 228 -11.76 13.19 -2.46
C GLY A 228 -12.26 12.98 -3.88
N GLU A 229 -11.38 12.94 -4.87
CA GLU A 229 -11.75 12.86 -6.27
C GLU A 229 -12.13 11.44 -6.71
N TRP A 230 -11.31 10.42 -6.32
CA TRP A 230 -11.53 9.02 -6.71
C TRP A 230 -12.35 8.21 -5.71
N ASN A 231 -12.78 8.81 -4.60
CA ASN A 231 -13.58 8.15 -3.55
C ASN A 231 -12.97 6.84 -3.04
N PHE A 232 -11.64 6.79 -2.91
CA PHE A 232 -10.94 5.60 -2.41
C PHE A 232 -11.36 5.28 -0.99
N GLU A 233 -11.84 4.07 -0.77
CA GLU A 233 -12.37 3.61 0.51
C GLU A 233 -11.45 2.62 1.24
N GLY A 234 -10.39 2.12 0.62
CA GLY A 234 -9.44 1.19 1.20
C GLY A 234 -8.44 1.87 2.17
N HIS A 235 -7.37 1.18 2.54
CA HIS A 235 -6.33 1.75 3.39
C HIS A 235 -5.13 2.26 2.58
N PHE A 236 -4.50 3.32 3.10
CA PHE A 236 -3.28 3.87 2.55
C PHE A 236 -2.10 3.49 3.44
N VAL A 237 -1.09 2.83 2.88
CA VAL A 237 0.12 2.41 3.59
C VAL A 237 1.34 3.18 3.10
N SER A 238 2.27 3.51 3.99
CA SER A 238 3.56 4.06 3.58
C SER A 238 4.45 2.97 2.97
N ASP A 239 5.31 3.31 2.02
CA ASP A 239 6.46 2.45 1.71
C ASP A 239 7.34 2.31 2.96
N CYS A 240 8.16 1.25 3.00
CA CYS A 240 8.91 0.88 4.19
C CYS A 240 9.94 1.97 4.56
N TRP A 241 9.80 2.53 5.76
CA TRP A 241 10.55 3.67 6.28
C TRP A 241 10.38 5.00 5.53
N ALA A 242 9.49 5.12 4.55
CA ALA A 242 9.28 6.36 3.80
C ALA A 242 8.87 7.56 4.67
N ILE A 243 8.17 7.34 5.79
CA ILE A 243 7.83 8.45 6.71
C ILE A 243 9.07 8.95 7.47
N ARG A 244 10.09 8.10 7.67
CA ARG A 244 11.36 8.52 8.25
C ARG A 244 12.10 9.51 7.34
N ASP A 245 11.97 9.35 6.03
CA ASP A 245 12.60 10.24 5.05
C ASP A 245 12.16 11.70 5.20
N PHE A 246 10.99 11.98 5.80
CA PHE A 246 10.50 13.35 6.01
C PHE A 246 11.47 14.20 6.86
N HIS A 247 12.11 13.61 7.87
CA HIS A 247 13.05 14.30 8.75
C HIS A 247 14.52 13.94 8.50
N GLU A 248 14.83 12.81 7.84
CA GLU A 248 16.21 12.41 7.57
C GLU A 248 16.70 12.83 6.19
N ASN A 249 15.83 12.81 5.16
CA ASN A 249 16.22 13.00 3.77
C ASN A 249 15.51 14.19 3.10
N HIS A 250 14.19 14.31 3.22
CA HIS A 250 13.42 15.40 2.61
C HIS A 250 13.51 16.71 3.40
N MET A 251 13.85 16.65 4.66
CA MET A 251 13.98 17.80 5.56
C MET A 251 12.71 18.67 5.65
N VAL A 252 11.53 18.07 5.49
CA VAL A 252 10.24 18.77 5.59
C VAL A 252 9.68 18.80 7.02
N THR A 253 10.24 17.98 7.91
CA THR A 253 9.97 17.97 9.34
C THR A 253 11.28 17.90 10.12
N GLY A 254 11.27 18.29 11.39
CA GLY A 254 12.49 18.32 12.22
C GLY A 254 12.64 17.11 13.14
N THR A 255 11.60 16.30 13.33
CA THR A 255 11.61 15.17 14.27
C THR A 255 10.73 14.01 13.81
N PRO A 256 11.01 12.76 14.26
CA PRO A 256 10.14 11.60 13.98
C PRO A 256 8.68 11.82 14.41
N MET A 257 8.45 12.52 15.53
CA MET A 257 7.12 12.84 16.03
C MET A 257 6.33 13.74 15.06
N GLN A 258 6.99 14.77 14.51
CA GLN A 258 6.39 15.64 13.50
C GLN A 258 6.10 14.90 12.21
N SER A 259 6.99 13.99 11.78
CA SER A 259 6.79 13.14 10.60
C SER A 259 5.60 12.21 10.76
N ALA A 260 5.48 11.55 11.92
CA ALA A 260 4.34 10.70 12.24
C ALA A 260 3.02 11.50 12.19
N ALA A 261 3.00 12.68 12.83
CA ALA A 261 1.83 13.55 12.83
C ALA A 261 1.47 14.04 11.42
N MET A 262 2.46 14.44 10.61
CA MET A 262 2.24 14.90 9.25
C MET A 262 1.62 13.80 8.39
N ALA A 263 2.17 12.58 8.43
CA ALA A 263 1.68 11.46 7.65
C ALA A 263 0.25 11.05 8.06
N LEU A 264 -0.01 10.89 9.37
CA LEU A 264 -1.33 10.51 9.87
C LEU A 264 -2.37 11.58 9.53
N ASN A 265 -2.06 12.86 9.75
CA ASN A 265 -2.95 13.97 9.39
C ASN A 265 -3.16 14.13 7.88
N ALA A 266 -2.27 13.62 7.04
CA ALA A 266 -2.46 13.57 5.60
C ALA A 266 -3.33 12.38 5.16
N GLY A 267 -3.58 11.40 6.02
CA GLY A 267 -4.41 10.22 5.74
C GLY A 267 -3.60 8.96 5.39
N CYS A 268 -2.34 8.87 5.83
CA CYS A 268 -1.58 7.63 5.79
C CYS A 268 -2.00 6.76 6.97
N ASP A 269 -2.79 5.72 6.70
CA ASP A 269 -3.43 4.90 7.73
C ASP A 269 -2.45 3.92 8.39
N LEU A 270 -1.51 3.39 7.61
CA LEU A 270 -0.61 2.33 8.06
C LEU A 270 0.85 2.69 7.77
N ASN A 271 1.73 2.54 8.75
CA ASN A 271 3.16 2.74 8.59
C ASN A 271 3.93 1.43 8.43
N CYS A 272 4.60 1.23 7.30
CA CYS A 272 5.69 0.25 7.19
C CYS A 272 6.98 0.89 7.73
N GLY A 273 7.39 0.46 8.91
CA GLY A 273 8.53 1.01 9.64
C GLY A 273 8.19 1.35 11.08
N ASN A 274 9.01 2.20 11.68
CA ASN A 274 8.96 2.50 13.12
C ASN A 274 8.53 3.93 13.47
N THR A 275 8.26 4.79 12.48
CA THR A 275 7.97 6.21 12.75
C THR A 275 6.66 6.38 13.53
N TYR A 276 5.66 5.52 13.33
CA TYR A 276 4.40 5.57 14.08
C TYR A 276 4.51 5.10 15.53
N LEU A 277 5.66 4.63 16.00
CA LEU A 277 5.94 4.52 17.43
C LEU A 277 5.86 5.87 18.16
N HIS A 278 5.99 6.96 17.42
CA HIS A 278 5.90 8.33 17.96
C HIS A 278 4.48 8.93 17.95
N ILE A 279 3.45 8.18 17.52
CA ILE A 279 2.06 8.68 17.44
C ILE A 279 1.53 9.10 18.82
N LEU A 280 1.74 8.29 19.85
CA LEU A 280 1.30 8.66 21.21
C LEU A 280 1.99 9.93 21.72
N ASN A 281 3.28 10.10 21.42
CA ASN A 281 3.97 11.34 21.74
C ASN A 281 3.36 12.53 20.96
N ALA A 282 3.07 12.36 19.69
CA ALA A 282 2.40 13.38 18.88
C ALA A 282 1.01 13.74 19.43
N TYR A 283 0.25 12.75 19.90
CA TYR A 283 -1.04 12.94 20.55
C TYR A 283 -0.91 13.76 21.85
N HIS A 284 0.00 13.41 22.74
CA HIS A 284 0.23 14.14 24.00
C HIS A 284 0.73 15.58 23.79
N HIS A 285 1.34 15.85 22.63
CA HIS A 285 1.75 17.22 22.25
C HIS A 285 0.68 17.96 21.41
N GLY A 286 -0.52 17.39 21.24
CA GLY A 286 -1.60 18.02 20.50
C GLY A 286 -1.39 18.13 18.99
N MET A 287 -0.47 17.33 18.42
CA MET A 287 -0.17 17.33 16.97
C MET A 287 -1.14 16.45 16.18
N VAL A 288 -1.74 15.48 16.82
CA VAL A 288 -2.81 14.60 16.28
C VAL A 288 -3.92 14.48 17.30
N THR A 289 -5.13 14.19 16.84
CA THR A 289 -6.30 13.97 17.71
C THR A 289 -6.55 12.48 17.92
N GLU A 290 -7.29 12.10 18.96
CA GLU A 290 -7.74 10.71 19.14
C GLU A 290 -8.61 10.24 17.96
N GLU A 291 -9.38 11.14 17.36
CA GLU A 291 -10.24 10.83 16.20
C GLU A 291 -9.38 10.46 14.95
N ALA A 292 -8.17 11.02 14.83
CA ALA A 292 -7.27 10.73 13.74
C ALA A 292 -6.53 9.38 13.92
N ILE A 293 -6.39 8.93 15.17
CA ILE A 293 -5.82 7.65 15.58
C ILE A 293 -6.90 6.57 15.54
#